data_e3d41b013be6c3de0c0bd75f66b08173
#
_entry.id   e3d41b013be6c3de0c0bd75f66b08173
#
_cell.length_a   1.000
_cell.length_b   1.000
_cell.length_c   1.000
_cell.angle_alpha   90.00
_cell.angle_beta   90.00
_cell.angle_gamma   90.00
#
_symmetry.space_group_name_H-M   'P 1'
#
loop_
_entity.id
_entity.type
_entity.pdbx_description
1 polymer ?
#
loop_
_entity_poly.entity_id
_entity_poly.type
_entity_poly.pdbx_seq_one_letter_code
_entity_poly.pdbx_strand_id
1 'polypeptide(L)'
;MGLIVQKYGGSSVADAESMKRVASRIVATKKAGNEVVVVVSAMGDTTDELIDLANQITPIPEGRELDMLLTAGERISMALLAMAIKNLGHEALSFTGSQAGVITTSTHGRARIIDVTPSRIREAIDQGAIAIVAGFQGISQDTKDVTTLGRGGSDTTAVALAAALEADVCEIYTDVRSEEHTSELQSPM
;
A
#
# COMPACT_ATOMS: atom_id res chain seq x y z
N MET A 1 16.71 6.22 15.16
CA MET A 1 16.49 4.91 14.54
C MET A 1 15.17 4.32 15.00
N GLY A 2 14.35 3.89 14.07
CA GLY A 2 13.05 3.37 14.43
C GLY A 2 12.40 2.68 13.24
N LEU A 3 11.17 2.21 13.43
CA LEU A 3 10.36 1.64 12.36
C LEU A 3 9.36 2.69 11.91
N ILE A 4 9.39 3.02 10.63
CA ILE A 4 8.53 4.05 10.05
C ILE A 4 7.67 3.40 8.97
N VAL A 5 6.37 3.63 9.06
CA VAL A 5 5.43 3.25 8.01
C VAL A 5 5.11 4.51 7.21
N GLN A 6 5.29 4.44 5.89
CA GLN A 6 5.03 5.57 4.99
C GLN A 6 3.97 5.17 3.97
N LYS A 7 2.95 6.01 3.78
CA LYS A 7 1.92 5.77 2.78
C LYS A 7 1.99 6.83 1.69
N TYR A 8 1.96 6.38 0.45
CA TYR A 8 1.97 7.27 -0.72
C TYR A 8 0.71 7.08 -1.54
N GLY A 9 0.05 8.18 -1.86
CA GLY A 9 -1.17 8.14 -2.65
C GLY A 9 -0.91 8.03 -4.14
N GLY A 10 -2.00 7.92 -4.90
CA GLY A 10 -1.92 7.62 -6.33
C GLY A 10 -1.19 8.65 -7.16
N SER A 11 -1.35 9.94 -6.89
CA SER A 11 -0.66 10.95 -7.70
C SER A 11 0.82 11.02 -7.37
N SER A 12 1.22 10.57 -6.18
CA SER A 12 2.65 10.49 -5.83
C SER A 12 3.37 9.40 -6.61
N VAL A 13 2.65 8.41 -7.11
CA VAL A 13 3.20 7.29 -7.86
C VAL A 13 2.58 7.18 -9.25
N ALA A 14 2.15 8.32 -9.81
CA ALA A 14 1.34 8.31 -11.03
C ALA A 14 2.11 7.91 -12.29
N ASP A 15 3.41 8.15 -12.33
CA ASP A 15 4.23 7.85 -13.49
C ASP A 15 5.65 7.46 -13.05
N ALA A 16 6.50 7.13 -14.02
CA ALA A 16 7.85 6.65 -13.73
C ALA A 16 8.68 7.69 -12.96
N GLU A 17 8.56 8.97 -13.33
CA GLU A 17 9.34 10.02 -12.69
C GLU A 17 8.90 10.24 -11.24
N SER A 18 7.59 10.24 -10.99
CA SER A 18 7.05 10.34 -9.63
C SER A 18 7.50 9.16 -8.80
N MET A 19 7.44 7.96 -9.38
CA MET A 19 7.84 6.72 -8.72
C MET A 19 9.30 6.79 -8.28
N LYS A 20 10.17 7.32 -9.15
CA LYS A 20 11.59 7.47 -8.83
C LYS A 20 11.82 8.46 -7.69
N ARG A 21 11.03 9.55 -7.65
CA ARG A 21 11.12 10.52 -6.57
C ARG A 21 10.71 9.91 -5.23
N VAL A 22 9.64 9.13 -5.24
CA VAL A 22 9.19 8.42 -4.04
C VAL A 22 10.25 7.43 -3.58
N ALA A 23 10.82 6.67 -4.51
CA ALA A 23 11.88 5.72 -4.18
C ALA A 23 13.07 6.40 -3.52
N SER A 24 13.48 7.56 -4.04
CA SER A 24 14.59 8.33 -3.44
C SER A 24 14.27 8.77 -2.02
N ARG A 25 13.05 9.20 -1.77
CA ARG A 25 12.62 9.61 -0.42
C ARG A 25 12.64 8.43 0.54
N ILE A 26 12.15 7.28 0.10
CA ILE A 26 12.14 6.06 0.91
C ILE A 26 13.56 5.64 1.27
N VAL A 27 14.45 5.65 0.28
CA VAL A 27 15.83 5.27 0.48
C VAL A 27 16.52 6.25 1.45
N ALA A 28 16.22 7.54 1.36
CA ALA A 28 16.76 8.52 2.29
C ALA A 28 16.35 8.21 3.72
N THR A 29 15.10 7.84 3.94
CA THR A 29 14.61 7.43 5.27
C THR A 29 15.36 6.19 5.77
N LYS A 30 15.56 5.22 4.89
CA LYS A 30 16.30 4.01 5.24
C LYS A 30 17.75 4.31 5.59
N LYS A 31 18.40 5.16 4.81
CA LYS A 31 19.79 5.54 5.04
C LYS A 31 19.99 6.29 6.35
N ALA A 32 18.95 6.95 6.83
CA ALA A 32 18.99 7.66 8.11
C ALA A 32 19.00 6.69 9.30
N GLY A 33 18.96 5.38 9.06
CA GLY A 33 19.05 4.36 10.10
C GLY A 33 17.72 3.76 10.50
N ASN A 34 16.66 3.97 9.73
CA ASN A 34 15.34 3.47 10.05
C ASN A 34 15.02 2.18 9.30
N GLU A 35 14.12 1.40 9.86
CA GLU A 35 13.41 0.35 9.12
C GLU A 35 12.20 1.00 8.49
N VAL A 36 11.88 0.63 7.25
CA VAL A 36 10.81 1.29 6.49
C VAL A 36 9.87 0.28 5.90
N VAL A 37 8.59 0.51 6.14
CA VAL A 37 7.48 -0.20 5.50
C VAL A 37 6.67 0.82 4.74
N VAL A 38 6.38 0.54 3.49
CA VAL A 38 5.70 1.48 2.60
C VAL A 38 4.36 0.89 2.20
N VAL A 39 3.32 1.73 2.20
CA VAL A 39 2.00 1.36 1.67
C VAL A 39 1.73 2.23 0.46
N VAL A 40 1.36 1.63 -0.65
CA VAL A 40 1.11 2.36 -1.89
C VAL A 40 -0.30 2.19 -2.38
N SER A 41 -0.82 3.23 -3.02
CA SER A 41 -2.05 3.21 -3.79
C SER A 41 -1.74 2.83 -5.24
N ALA A 42 -2.78 2.57 -6.02
CA ALA A 42 -2.64 2.40 -7.46
C ALA A 42 -2.12 3.69 -8.11
N MET A 43 -1.51 3.56 -9.27
CA MET A 43 -0.94 4.71 -9.99
C MET A 43 -2.04 5.63 -10.52
N GLY A 44 -1.96 6.92 -10.18
CA GLY A 44 -2.84 7.94 -10.74
C GLY A 44 -4.33 7.57 -10.69
N ASP A 45 -4.94 7.52 -11.84
CA ASP A 45 -6.37 7.24 -11.99
C ASP A 45 -6.68 5.78 -12.31
N THR A 46 -5.73 4.88 -12.10
CA THR A 46 -5.86 3.47 -12.48
C THR A 46 -7.13 2.82 -11.92
N THR A 47 -7.44 3.08 -10.67
CA THR A 47 -8.64 2.48 -10.04
C THR A 47 -9.90 2.90 -10.78
N ASP A 48 -10.04 4.19 -11.09
CA ASP A 48 -11.20 4.70 -11.81
C ASP A 48 -11.27 4.13 -13.23
N GLU A 49 -10.12 3.99 -13.89
CA GLU A 49 -10.04 3.41 -15.22
C GLU A 49 -10.48 1.95 -15.20
N LEU A 50 -10.10 1.20 -14.18
CA LEU A 50 -10.51 -0.20 -14.06
C LEU A 50 -12.02 -0.32 -13.80
N ILE A 51 -12.57 0.57 -12.98
CA ILE A 51 -14.01 0.60 -12.73
C ILE A 51 -14.76 0.89 -14.01
N ASP A 52 -14.29 1.87 -14.78
CA ASP A 52 -14.91 2.23 -16.07
C ASP A 52 -14.88 1.06 -17.03
N LEU A 53 -13.75 0.35 -17.07
CA LEU A 53 -13.62 -0.82 -17.94
C LEU A 53 -14.60 -1.92 -17.55
N ALA A 54 -14.73 -2.18 -16.24
CA ALA A 54 -15.69 -3.18 -15.74
C ALA A 54 -17.12 -2.80 -16.15
N ASN A 55 -17.47 -1.53 -16.05
CA ASN A 55 -18.81 -1.03 -16.40
C ASN A 55 -19.09 -1.15 -17.91
N GLN A 56 -18.06 -1.19 -18.74
CA GLN A 56 -18.24 -1.44 -20.18
C GLN A 56 -18.52 -2.90 -20.48
N ILE A 57 -18.11 -3.80 -19.58
CA ILE A 57 -18.35 -5.23 -19.75
C ILE A 57 -19.72 -5.62 -19.23
N THR A 58 -20.13 -5.04 -18.11
CA THR A 58 -21.42 -5.35 -17.48
C THR A 58 -21.91 -4.13 -16.70
N PRO A 59 -23.22 -3.86 -16.72
CA PRO A 59 -23.77 -2.71 -15.98
C PRO A 59 -23.67 -2.85 -14.47
N ILE A 60 -23.61 -4.09 -13.97
CA ILE A 60 -23.50 -4.33 -12.52
C ILE A 60 -22.38 -5.35 -12.31
N PRO A 61 -21.11 -4.88 -12.19
CA PRO A 61 -20.01 -5.81 -11.93
C PRO A 61 -20.21 -6.53 -10.60
N GLU A 62 -19.98 -7.83 -10.62
CA GLU A 62 -20.09 -8.64 -9.42
C GLU A 62 -18.95 -8.32 -8.47
N GLY A 63 -19.28 -8.15 -7.17
CA GLY A 63 -18.37 -7.60 -6.19
C GLY A 63 -17.06 -8.38 -6.04
N ARG A 64 -17.15 -9.70 -6.02
CA ARG A 64 -15.97 -10.54 -5.87
C ARG A 64 -14.99 -10.33 -7.03
N GLU A 65 -15.51 -10.34 -8.26
CA GLU A 65 -14.64 -10.17 -9.43
C GLU A 65 -14.16 -8.74 -9.57
N LEU A 66 -14.96 -7.77 -9.16
CA LEU A 66 -14.52 -6.37 -9.16
C LEU A 66 -13.36 -6.18 -8.17
N ASP A 67 -13.43 -6.81 -7.00
CA ASP A 67 -12.31 -6.77 -6.05
C ASP A 67 -11.04 -7.38 -6.66
N MET A 68 -11.18 -8.50 -7.35
CA MET A 68 -10.05 -9.10 -8.05
C MET A 68 -9.43 -8.12 -9.05
N LEU A 69 -10.28 -7.45 -9.81
CA LEU A 69 -9.81 -6.49 -10.81
C LEU A 69 -9.11 -5.30 -10.15
N LEU A 70 -9.74 -4.69 -9.14
CA LEU A 70 -9.23 -3.45 -8.56
C LEU A 70 -7.91 -3.66 -7.83
N THR A 71 -7.71 -4.84 -7.23
CA THR A 71 -6.44 -5.11 -6.52
C THR A 71 -5.25 -5.18 -7.46
N ALA A 72 -5.47 -5.31 -8.77
CA ALA A 72 -4.38 -5.29 -9.74
C ALA A 72 -3.66 -3.94 -9.75
N GLY A 73 -4.37 -2.85 -9.47
CA GLY A 73 -3.77 -1.50 -9.51
C GLY A 73 -2.62 -1.34 -8.54
N GLU A 74 -2.85 -1.68 -7.27
CA GLU A 74 -1.79 -1.57 -6.27
C GLU A 74 -0.68 -2.59 -6.51
N ARG A 75 -1.01 -3.73 -7.09
CA ARG A 75 0.00 -4.74 -7.40
C ARG A 75 1.00 -4.23 -8.43
N ILE A 76 0.52 -3.51 -9.42
CA ILE A 76 1.40 -2.87 -10.41
C ILE A 76 2.29 -1.85 -9.70
N SER A 77 1.69 -0.98 -8.91
CA SER A 77 2.38 0.09 -8.21
C SER A 77 3.46 -0.43 -7.28
N MET A 78 3.14 -1.43 -6.45
CA MET A 78 4.11 -1.98 -5.49
C MET A 78 5.31 -2.62 -6.17
N ALA A 79 5.08 -3.31 -7.28
CA ALA A 79 6.16 -3.98 -7.99
C ALA A 79 7.10 -2.97 -8.64
N LEU A 80 6.54 -1.95 -9.27
CA LEU A 80 7.36 -0.91 -9.90
C LEU A 80 8.16 -0.12 -8.88
N LEU A 81 7.56 0.19 -7.74
CA LEU A 81 8.27 0.91 -6.67
C LEU A 81 9.41 0.06 -6.12
N ALA A 82 9.18 -1.25 -5.93
CA ALA A 82 10.24 -2.16 -5.50
C ALA A 82 11.40 -2.14 -6.49
N MET A 83 11.11 -2.17 -7.78
CA MET A 83 12.15 -2.10 -8.81
C MET A 83 12.92 -0.79 -8.72
N ALA A 84 12.23 0.34 -8.51
CA ALA A 84 12.88 1.64 -8.40
C ALA A 84 13.81 1.71 -7.19
N ILE A 85 13.39 1.14 -6.06
CA ILE A 85 14.22 1.11 -4.85
C ILE A 85 15.44 0.21 -5.08
N LYS A 86 15.26 -0.95 -5.69
CA LYS A 86 16.37 -1.85 -5.97
C LYS A 86 17.38 -1.21 -6.93
N ASN A 87 16.90 -0.41 -7.86
CA ASN A 87 17.79 0.32 -8.78
C ASN A 87 18.65 1.36 -8.03
N LEU A 88 18.24 1.77 -6.84
CA LEU A 88 19.03 2.67 -5.99
C LEU A 88 19.97 1.91 -5.04
N GLY A 89 20.06 0.59 -5.18
CA GLY A 89 21.01 -0.23 -4.43
C GLY A 89 20.50 -0.74 -3.09
N HIS A 90 19.21 -0.76 -2.87
CA HIS A 90 18.61 -1.25 -1.62
C HIS A 90 17.72 -2.44 -1.89
N GLU A 91 17.68 -3.38 -0.95
CA GLU A 91 16.76 -4.49 -1.06
C GLU A 91 15.32 -4.03 -0.78
N ALA A 92 14.40 -4.51 -1.59
CA ALA A 92 12.99 -4.19 -1.46
C ALA A 92 12.16 -5.41 -1.83
N LEU A 93 11.12 -5.68 -1.05
CA LEU A 93 10.21 -6.79 -1.28
C LEU A 93 8.78 -6.25 -1.26
N SER A 94 7.99 -6.61 -2.26
CA SER A 94 6.60 -6.18 -2.35
C SER A 94 5.65 -7.29 -1.91
N PHE A 95 4.55 -6.90 -1.30
CA PHE A 95 3.55 -7.82 -0.75
C PHE A 95 2.16 -7.35 -1.10
N THR A 96 1.31 -8.28 -1.54
CA THR A 96 -0.12 -8.00 -1.64
C THR A 96 -0.70 -7.85 -0.24
N GLY A 97 -1.92 -7.34 -0.14
CA GLY A 97 -2.58 -7.25 1.16
C GLY A 97 -2.68 -8.60 1.86
N SER A 98 -2.98 -9.64 1.09
CA SER A 98 -3.03 -11.00 1.64
C SER A 98 -1.68 -11.45 2.17
N GLN A 99 -0.63 -11.25 1.40
CA GLN A 99 0.73 -11.63 1.80
C GLN A 99 1.20 -10.82 3.01
N ALA A 100 0.72 -9.61 3.13
CA ALA A 100 1.04 -8.74 4.28
C ALA A 100 0.25 -9.13 5.53
N GLY A 101 -0.68 -10.07 5.41
CA GLY A 101 -1.47 -10.55 6.54
C GLY A 101 -2.66 -9.66 6.89
N VAL A 102 -3.15 -8.87 5.94
CA VAL A 102 -4.33 -8.02 6.16
C VAL A 102 -5.58 -8.86 6.00
N ILE A 103 -6.25 -9.15 7.10
CA ILE A 103 -7.42 -10.03 7.16
C ILE A 103 -8.67 -9.16 7.34
N THR A 104 -9.68 -9.43 6.52
CA THR A 104 -10.85 -8.56 6.45
C THR A 104 -12.16 -9.34 6.60
N THR A 105 -13.25 -8.58 6.73
CA THR A 105 -14.60 -9.12 6.57
C THR A 105 -14.80 -9.51 5.11
N SER A 106 -15.93 -10.20 4.83
CA SER A 106 -16.23 -10.73 3.49
C SER A 106 -17.07 -9.77 2.64
N THR A 107 -17.24 -8.53 3.06
CA THR A 107 -18.05 -7.55 2.32
C THR A 107 -17.21 -6.95 1.20
N HIS A 108 -17.45 -7.42 -0.03
CA HIS A 108 -16.70 -6.93 -1.19
C HIS A 108 -16.92 -5.44 -1.42
N GLY A 109 -15.85 -4.73 -1.76
CA GLY A 109 -15.88 -3.30 -2.03
C GLY A 109 -15.88 -2.42 -0.79
N ARG A 110 -16.19 -2.97 0.37
CA ARG A 110 -16.26 -2.22 1.62
C ARG A 110 -15.87 -3.08 2.81
N ALA A 111 -14.90 -3.97 2.59
CA ALA A 111 -14.40 -4.84 3.64
C ALA A 111 -13.74 -4.00 4.73
N ARG A 112 -13.78 -4.51 5.95
CA ARG A 112 -13.11 -3.89 7.10
C ARG A 112 -12.03 -4.81 7.60
N ILE A 113 -10.91 -4.22 8.01
CA ILE A 113 -9.81 -4.98 8.57
C ILE A 113 -10.21 -5.54 9.92
N ILE A 114 -10.11 -6.85 10.08
CA ILE A 114 -10.39 -7.54 11.34
C ILE A 114 -9.10 -7.75 12.12
N ASP A 115 -8.01 -8.07 11.42
CA ASP A 115 -6.75 -8.42 12.05
C ASP A 115 -5.63 -8.20 11.06
N VAL A 116 -4.42 -8.01 11.58
CA VAL A 116 -3.21 -7.91 10.77
C VAL A 116 -2.16 -8.81 11.40
N THR A 117 -1.64 -9.76 10.62
CA THR A 117 -0.58 -10.67 11.07
C THR A 117 0.62 -10.51 10.14
N PRO A 118 1.48 -9.51 10.39
CA PRO A 118 2.48 -9.09 9.41
C PRO A 118 3.81 -9.84 9.53
N SER A 119 3.77 -11.17 9.70
CA SER A 119 4.99 -11.94 9.91
C SER A 119 5.96 -11.87 8.73
N ARG A 120 5.44 -11.89 7.50
CA ARG A 120 6.30 -11.81 6.32
C ARG A 120 6.97 -10.45 6.19
N ILE A 121 6.26 -9.40 6.61
CA ILE A 121 6.84 -8.05 6.62
C ILE A 121 7.94 -7.95 7.65
N ARG A 122 7.72 -8.51 8.85
CA ARG A 122 8.76 -8.53 9.89
C ARG A 122 10.00 -9.26 9.42
N GLU A 123 9.83 -10.40 8.76
CA GLU A 123 10.98 -11.12 8.19
C GLU A 123 11.76 -10.25 7.21
N ALA A 124 11.05 -9.54 6.33
CA ALA A 124 11.69 -8.70 5.34
C ALA A 124 12.51 -7.59 5.99
N ILE A 125 11.92 -6.87 6.95
CA ILE A 125 12.63 -5.77 7.60
C ILE A 125 13.77 -6.28 8.48
N ASP A 126 13.62 -7.44 9.09
CA ASP A 126 14.70 -8.05 9.88
C ASP A 126 15.90 -8.42 9.00
N GLN A 127 15.67 -8.72 7.74
CA GLN A 127 16.73 -9.00 6.77
C GLN A 127 17.29 -7.73 6.13
N GLY A 128 16.83 -6.57 6.55
CA GLY A 128 17.31 -5.29 6.04
C GLY A 128 16.60 -4.78 4.79
N ALA A 129 15.54 -5.46 4.34
CA ALA A 129 14.81 -5.03 3.17
C ALA A 129 13.77 -3.95 3.51
N ILE A 130 13.45 -3.13 2.52
CA ILE A 130 12.31 -2.24 2.59
C ILE A 130 11.10 -3.03 2.13
N ALA A 131 10.05 -3.07 2.94
CA ALA A 131 8.83 -3.79 2.59
C ALA A 131 7.83 -2.83 1.96
N ILE A 132 7.23 -3.23 0.85
CA ILE A 132 6.23 -2.42 0.15
C ILE A 132 4.93 -3.21 0.11
N VAL A 133 3.87 -2.62 0.59
CA VAL A 133 2.57 -3.29 0.73
C VAL A 133 1.55 -2.61 -0.16
N ALA A 134 0.82 -3.42 -0.90
CA ALA A 134 -0.33 -2.93 -1.65
C ALA A 134 -1.43 -2.51 -0.67
N GLY A 135 -1.80 -1.25 -0.69
CA GLY A 135 -2.88 -0.74 0.15
C GLY A 135 -4.25 -1.10 -0.39
N PHE A 136 -5.29 -0.76 0.37
CA PHE A 136 -6.67 -0.87 -0.08
C PHE A 136 -7.21 -2.31 -0.13
N GLN A 137 -6.40 -3.32 0.11
CA GLN A 137 -6.79 -4.70 -0.14
C GLN A 137 -6.44 -5.63 1.00
N GLY A 138 -7.11 -6.76 1.04
CA GLY A 138 -6.85 -7.79 2.01
C GLY A 138 -7.46 -9.12 1.56
N ILE A 139 -7.61 -10.03 2.51
CA ILE A 139 -8.20 -11.34 2.26
C ILE A 139 -9.30 -11.60 3.29
N SER A 140 -10.43 -12.11 2.84
CA SER A 140 -11.53 -12.44 3.73
C SER A 140 -11.14 -13.56 4.67
N GLN A 141 -11.43 -13.40 5.95
CA GLN A 141 -11.19 -14.42 6.96
C GLN A 141 -11.98 -15.69 6.64
N ASP A 142 -13.20 -15.53 6.18
CA ASP A 142 -14.13 -16.66 6.00
C ASP A 142 -13.96 -17.35 4.65
N THR A 143 -13.97 -16.58 3.57
CA THR A 143 -13.99 -17.16 2.22
C THR A 143 -12.61 -17.26 1.59
N LYS A 144 -11.63 -16.57 2.14
CA LYS A 144 -10.28 -16.46 1.58
C LYS A 144 -10.25 -15.76 0.24
N ASP A 145 -11.31 -15.06 -0.10
CA ASP A 145 -11.34 -14.23 -1.31
C ASP A 145 -10.61 -12.93 -1.09
N VAL A 146 -10.05 -12.40 -2.16
CA VAL A 146 -9.46 -11.07 -2.15
C VAL A 146 -10.56 -10.04 -1.94
N THR A 147 -10.29 -9.07 -1.10
CA THR A 147 -11.25 -8.02 -0.78
C THR A 147 -10.63 -6.65 -0.96
N THR A 148 -11.47 -5.65 -1.21
CA THR A 148 -11.04 -4.27 -1.18
C THR A 148 -11.76 -3.53 -0.05
N LEU A 149 -11.06 -2.57 0.52
CA LEU A 149 -11.60 -1.72 1.58
C LEU A 149 -12.38 -0.58 0.94
N GLY A 150 -13.11 0.16 1.74
CA GLY A 150 -13.82 1.31 1.25
C GLY A 150 -12.92 2.53 1.07
N ARG A 151 -13.51 3.71 1.01
CA ARG A 151 -12.79 4.97 0.87
C ARG A 151 -11.72 5.10 1.93
N GLY A 152 -10.59 5.65 1.50
CA GLY A 152 -9.45 5.83 2.41
C GLY A 152 -8.77 4.52 2.77
N GLY A 153 -8.99 3.47 1.97
CA GLY A 153 -8.50 2.14 2.28
C GLY A 153 -6.98 2.05 2.42
N SER A 154 -6.24 2.79 1.59
CA SER A 154 -4.77 2.77 1.69
C SER A 154 -4.29 3.42 2.98
N ASP A 155 -4.93 4.50 3.40
CA ASP A 155 -4.61 5.13 4.69
C ASP A 155 -4.93 4.17 5.84
N THR A 156 -6.09 3.51 5.76
CA THR A 156 -6.50 2.52 6.75
C THR A 156 -5.48 1.37 6.83
N THR A 157 -5.01 0.91 5.67
CA THR A 157 -3.98 -0.14 5.62
C THR A 157 -2.71 0.32 6.34
N ALA A 158 -2.28 1.55 6.09
CA ALA A 158 -1.04 2.08 6.68
C ALA A 158 -1.16 2.16 8.20
N VAL A 159 -2.29 2.67 8.70
CA VAL A 159 -2.50 2.80 10.15
C VAL A 159 -2.56 1.42 10.80
N ALA A 160 -3.28 0.49 10.17
CA ALA A 160 -3.40 -0.87 10.74
C ALA A 160 -2.06 -1.60 10.76
N LEU A 161 -1.26 -1.46 9.71
CA LEU A 161 0.08 -2.05 9.67
C LEU A 161 0.98 -1.42 10.73
N ALA A 162 0.94 -0.11 10.86
CA ALA A 162 1.75 0.60 11.85
C ALA A 162 1.42 0.10 13.25
N ALA A 163 0.14 -0.08 13.55
CA ALA A 163 -0.28 -0.60 14.85
C ALA A 163 0.21 -2.03 15.06
N ALA A 164 0.02 -2.89 14.08
CA ALA A 164 0.40 -4.30 14.20
C ALA A 164 1.92 -4.48 14.31
N LEU A 165 2.68 -3.61 13.65
CA LEU A 165 4.14 -3.65 13.69
C LEU A 165 4.73 -2.87 14.85
N GLU A 166 3.90 -2.18 15.61
CA GLU A 166 4.34 -1.29 16.69
C GLU A 166 5.34 -0.27 16.18
N ALA A 167 4.99 0.35 15.05
CA ALA A 167 5.86 1.33 14.42
C ALA A 167 5.98 2.58 15.29
N ASP A 168 7.12 3.24 15.19
CA ASP A 168 7.36 4.48 15.93
C ASP A 168 6.60 5.65 15.30
N VAL A 169 6.47 5.65 13.98
CA VAL A 169 5.82 6.73 13.23
C VAL A 169 5.05 6.13 12.06
N CYS A 170 3.88 6.70 11.78
CA CYS A 170 3.13 6.43 10.56
C CYS A 170 2.95 7.76 9.85
N GLU A 171 3.57 7.88 8.68
CA GLU A 171 3.52 9.09 7.85
C GLU A 171 2.59 8.85 6.67
N ILE A 172 1.62 9.72 6.52
CA ILE A 172 0.72 9.65 5.39
C ILE A 172 0.98 10.87 4.51
N TYR A 173 1.51 10.61 3.31
CA TYR A 173 1.81 11.64 2.33
C TYR A 173 0.62 11.80 1.42
N THR A 174 0.05 13.01 1.42
CA THR A 174 -1.10 13.29 0.58
C THR A 174 -0.65 13.82 -0.77
N ASP A 175 -1.56 13.71 -1.73
CA ASP A 175 -1.28 14.12 -3.10
C ASP A 175 -1.59 15.59 -3.26
N VAL A 176 -0.81 16.43 -2.61
CA VAL A 176 -1.01 17.85 -2.76
C VAL A 176 -0.29 18.34 -3.99
N ARG A 177 -0.83 19.38 -4.55
CA ARG A 177 -0.32 19.92 -5.79
C ARG A 177 1.09 20.47 -5.68
N SER A 178 1.46 20.87 -4.49
CA SER A 178 2.77 21.46 -4.24
C SER A 178 3.60 20.52 -3.40
N GLU A 179 4.84 20.31 -3.78
CA GLU A 179 5.74 19.48 -2.99
C GLU A 179 6.06 20.07 -1.64
N GLU A 180 5.81 21.36 -1.48
CA GLU A 180 6.00 21.99 -0.19
C GLU A 180 4.92 21.67 0.81
N HIS A 181 3.82 21.11 0.32
CA HIS A 181 2.68 20.75 1.15
C HIS A 181 2.59 19.27 1.30
N THR A 182 3.52 18.72 1.98
CA THR A 182 3.42 17.33 2.38
C THR A 182 2.66 17.31 3.68
N SER A 183 1.43 16.83 3.64
CA SER A 183 0.70 16.61 4.87
C SER A 183 1.15 15.31 5.47
N GLU A 184 1.66 15.39 6.67
CA GLU A 184 2.09 14.21 7.38
C GLU A 184 1.14 14.00 8.53
N LEU A 185 0.53 12.85 8.55
CA LEU A 185 -0.24 12.42 9.69
C LEU A 185 0.63 11.43 10.44
N GLN A 186 1.13 11.85 11.57
CA GLN A 186 1.97 11.00 12.40
C GLN A 186 1.13 10.45 13.52
N SER A 187 1.16 9.14 13.63
CA SER A 187 0.35 8.44 14.61
C SER A 187 1.28 7.63 15.49
N PRO A 188 1.67 8.16 16.64
CA PRO A 188 2.51 7.37 17.55
C PRO A 188 1.71 6.18 18.05
N MET A 189 2.32 5.07 18.00
CA MET A 189 1.67 3.80 18.35
C MET A 189 1.92 3.44 19.80
#